data_85e0e34339141ca84e98ed824fdf1711
#
_entry.id   85e0e34339141ca84e98ed824fdf1711
#
_cell.length_a   1.000
_cell.length_b   1.000
_cell.length_c   1.000
_cell.angle_alpha   90.00
_cell.angle_beta   90.00
_cell.angle_gamma   90.00
#
_symmetry.space_group_name_H-M   'P 1'
#
loop_
_entity.id
_entity.type
_entity.pdbx_description
1 polymer ?
#
loop_
_entity_poly.entity_id
_entity_poly.type
_entity_poly.pdbx_seq_one_letter_code
_entity_poly.pdbx_strand_id
1 'polypeptide(L)'
;MKSKLFGMLAVLMLVGILFPACTPGAVTVPTPANIKPIIFVHGFAGSAAQFESQAMRFESNGYPANYISAYEYDSAAGLSPQFPPASVLTGVDQVVDAVLKDTGADKVDLIGHSLGTRVSQAYLKSSSERAAKVAHYVNIDGQASADLPGGVPTLALWAERRPAAFPQAGEIVGATNITLPNVTHVECATCPEAFVEMYKFLAGQASVTDKIVAEPSGKIQLAGRAVIFPQNVGVQEPGATLQIWEVDGKTGARTTSQPKATYPIGGTGAWGPFDARSSVNYEFCLLQETFMTHYYFQPFIRSDYLIRLNTEIPGKGLSSHADTSDRQSNMLIMRNKEFWGDQGADSDVLTINGSNICTAAICPLDKLVIAIFVNDNGADGKSDLTAPIPYFFSAISFFISGADLYIPAANPPNGTIPLVLAPRGGGKTQVINVPNWVCEEDRISVQFNDFIQAE
;
A
#
# COMPACT_ATOMS: atom_id res chain seq x y z
N MET A 1 -62.18 -62.54 24.15
CA MET A 1 -62.20 -62.09 22.75
C MET A 1 -61.12 -61.08 22.59
N LYS A 2 -60.09 -61.43 21.83
CA LYS A 2 -58.86 -60.64 21.64
C LYS A 2 -58.91 -59.93 20.29
N SER A 3 -58.94 -58.60 20.24
CA SER A 3 -58.79 -57.82 19.02
C SER A 3 -57.34 -57.49 18.80
N LYS A 4 -56.80 -57.88 17.67
CA LYS A 4 -55.43 -57.56 17.20
C LYS A 4 -55.49 -56.23 16.49
N LEU A 5 -54.70 -55.28 16.98
CA LEU A 5 -54.40 -53.98 16.29
C LEU A 5 -53.24 -54.19 15.39
N PHE A 6 -53.41 -54.01 14.07
CA PHE A 6 -52.34 -53.98 13.09
C PHE A 6 -51.81 -52.56 13.01
N GLY A 7 -50.54 -52.37 13.41
CA GLY A 7 -49.84 -51.12 13.23
C GLY A 7 -49.12 -51.11 11.83
N MET A 8 -49.51 -50.16 11.00
CA MET A 8 -48.90 -49.93 9.71
C MET A 8 -47.74 -48.95 9.87
N LEU A 9 -46.53 -49.44 9.72
CA LEU A 9 -45.31 -48.64 9.77
C LEU A 9 -45.07 -47.98 8.38
N ALA A 10 -45.30 -46.68 8.26
CA ALA A 10 -44.94 -45.94 7.05
C ALA A 10 -43.46 -45.56 7.09
N VAL A 11 -42.67 -46.17 6.21
CA VAL A 11 -41.29 -45.80 5.98
C VAL A 11 -41.27 -44.61 5.02
N LEU A 12 -40.97 -43.40 5.51
CA LEU A 12 -40.65 -42.25 4.68
C LEU A 12 -39.22 -42.39 4.15
N MET A 13 -39.06 -42.73 2.88
CA MET A 13 -37.80 -42.57 2.17
C MET A 13 -37.56 -41.09 1.89
N LEU A 14 -36.61 -40.48 2.64
CA LEU A 14 -36.07 -39.17 2.31
C LEU A 14 -35.08 -39.37 1.12
N VAL A 15 -35.49 -39.03 -0.09
CA VAL A 15 -34.61 -38.92 -1.24
C VAL A 15 -33.85 -37.60 -1.08
N GLY A 16 -32.63 -37.67 -0.54
CA GLY A 16 -31.71 -36.56 -0.51
C GLY A 16 -31.23 -36.28 -1.92
N ILE A 17 -31.75 -35.21 -2.54
CA ILE A 17 -31.16 -34.68 -3.78
C ILE A 17 -29.86 -34.00 -3.40
N LEU A 18 -28.74 -34.71 -3.62
CA LEU A 18 -27.41 -34.14 -3.59
C LEU A 18 -27.27 -33.22 -4.81
N PHE A 19 -27.44 -31.90 -4.64
CA PHE A 19 -26.96 -30.96 -5.61
C PHE A 19 -25.42 -30.98 -5.53
N PRO A 20 -24.70 -31.23 -6.63
CA PRO A 20 -23.27 -30.99 -6.62
C PRO A 20 -23.07 -29.50 -6.39
N ALA A 21 -22.43 -29.13 -5.27
CA ALA A 21 -21.92 -27.80 -5.07
C ALA A 21 -20.88 -27.58 -6.20
N CYS A 22 -21.27 -26.83 -7.24
CA CYS A 22 -20.33 -26.28 -8.18
C CYS A 22 -19.43 -25.34 -7.40
N THR A 23 -18.27 -25.80 -6.96
CA THR A 23 -17.15 -24.92 -6.64
C THR A 23 -16.91 -24.06 -7.87
N PRO A 24 -16.98 -22.74 -7.79
CA PRO A 24 -16.62 -21.90 -8.90
C PRO A 24 -15.18 -22.27 -9.29
N GLY A 25 -15.00 -22.86 -10.46
CA GLY A 25 -13.66 -23.10 -10.98
C GLY A 25 -12.93 -21.78 -11.03
N ALA A 26 -11.69 -21.77 -10.54
CA ALA A 26 -10.84 -20.61 -10.60
C ALA A 26 -10.79 -20.11 -12.05
N VAL A 27 -11.38 -18.95 -12.32
CA VAL A 27 -11.29 -18.32 -13.64
C VAL A 27 -9.87 -17.79 -13.77
N THR A 28 -9.00 -18.57 -14.43
CA THR A 28 -7.69 -18.07 -14.84
C THR A 28 -7.93 -17.11 -16.01
N VAL A 29 -7.66 -15.83 -15.80
CA VAL A 29 -7.68 -14.84 -16.88
C VAL A 29 -6.45 -15.10 -17.76
N PRO A 30 -6.63 -15.35 -19.07
CA PRO A 30 -5.49 -15.54 -19.97
C PRO A 30 -4.61 -14.30 -20.03
N THR A 31 -3.30 -14.47 -20.07
CA THR A 31 -2.37 -13.39 -20.34
C THR A 31 -2.72 -12.71 -21.67
N PRO A 32 -2.97 -11.40 -21.73
CA PRO A 32 -3.26 -10.70 -22.97
C PRO A 32 -2.07 -10.80 -23.94
N ALA A 33 -2.37 -10.86 -25.23
CA ALA A 33 -1.33 -10.85 -26.26
C ALA A 33 -0.64 -9.48 -26.30
N ASN A 34 0.67 -9.47 -26.50
CA ASN A 34 1.49 -8.25 -26.71
C ASN A 34 1.61 -7.28 -25.52
N ILE A 35 1.32 -7.70 -24.28
CA ILE A 35 1.62 -6.87 -23.10
C ILE A 35 3.13 -6.68 -22.94
N LYS A 36 3.49 -5.53 -22.37
CA LYS A 36 4.87 -5.23 -21.99
C LYS A 36 5.01 -5.27 -20.47
N PRO A 37 6.22 -5.58 -19.94
CA PRO A 37 6.46 -5.43 -18.51
C PRO A 37 6.30 -3.97 -18.09
N ILE A 38 5.74 -3.80 -16.89
CA ILE A 38 5.44 -2.49 -16.29
C ILE A 38 6.55 -2.13 -15.30
N ILE A 39 7.01 -0.88 -15.37
CA ILE A 39 7.88 -0.28 -14.36
C ILE A 39 7.18 0.94 -13.77
N PHE A 40 6.89 0.87 -12.48
CA PHE A 40 6.34 1.97 -11.71
C PHE A 40 7.45 2.89 -11.16
N VAL A 41 7.20 4.20 -11.15
CA VAL A 41 8.10 5.23 -10.61
C VAL A 41 7.32 6.09 -9.62
N HIS A 42 7.64 5.96 -8.32
CA HIS A 42 6.89 6.59 -7.24
C HIS A 42 7.09 8.11 -7.14
N GLY A 43 6.20 8.76 -6.38
CA GLY A 43 6.24 10.20 -6.08
C GLY A 43 7.18 10.58 -4.95
N PHE A 44 7.15 11.88 -4.54
CA PHE A 44 7.88 12.40 -3.40
C PHE A 44 7.45 11.70 -2.11
N ALA A 45 8.41 11.31 -1.28
CA ALA A 45 8.22 10.55 -0.05
C ALA A 45 7.42 9.23 -0.23
N GLY A 46 7.26 8.76 -1.47
CA GLY A 46 6.62 7.51 -1.82
C GLY A 46 7.59 6.34 -1.89
N SER A 47 7.05 5.18 -2.27
CA SER A 47 7.79 3.94 -2.52
C SER A 47 7.02 3.06 -3.49
N ALA A 48 7.55 1.87 -3.80
CA ALA A 48 6.82 0.88 -4.61
C ALA A 48 5.47 0.47 -4.01
N ALA A 49 5.33 0.48 -2.68
CA ALA A 49 4.07 0.17 -2.00
C ALA A 49 2.89 1.03 -2.48
N GLN A 50 3.14 2.22 -3.00
CA GLN A 50 2.12 3.07 -3.61
C GLN A 50 1.36 2.38 -4.76
N PHE A 51 1.98 1.40 -5.39
CA PHE A 51 1.43 0.71 -6.56
C PHE A 51 0.98 -0.73 -6.29
N GLU A 52 0.98 -1.18 -5.02
CA GLU A 52 0.55 -2.55 -4.64
C GLU A 52 -0.84 -2.89 -5.20
N SER A 53 -1.81 -2.01 -5.01
CA SER A 53 -3.18 -2.24 -5.48
C SER A 53 -3.28 -2.27 -7.01
N GLN A 54 -2.50 -1.47 -7.72
CA GLN A 54 -2.47 -1.52 -9.20
C GLN A 54 -1.76 -2.77 -9.70
N ALA A 55 -0.63 -3.15 -9.09
CA ALA A 55 0.06 -4.40 -9.39
C ALA A 55 -0.89 -5.59 -9.26
N MET A 56 -1.59 -5.69 -8.14
CA MET A 56 -2.58 -6.74 -7.90
C MET A 56 -3.75 -6.72 -8.91
N ARG A 57 -4.18 -5.55 -9.39
CA ARG A 57 -5.20 -5.45 -10.45
C ARG A 57 -4.66 -5.91 -11.81
N PHE A 58 -3.44 -5.52 -12.20
CA PHE A 58 -2.80 -6.02 -13.41
C PHE A 58 -2.69 -7.55 -13.39
N GLU A 59 -2.23 -8.12 -12.29
CA GLU A 59 -2.18 -9.58 -12.11
C GLU A 59 -3.57 -10.23 -12.15
N SER A 60 -4.60 -9.59 -11.57
CA SER A 60 -6.00 -10.04 -11.65
C SER A 60 -6.53 -10.06 -13.09
N ASN A 61 -5.85 -9.38 -14.00
CA ASN A 61 -6.17 -9.30 -15.43
C ASN A 61 -5.13 -10.02 -16.31
N GLY A 62 -4.35 -10.95 -15.75
CA GLY A 62 -3.50 -11.87 -16.49
C GLY A 62 -2.07 -11.40 -16.73
N TYR A 63 -1.62 -10.27 -16.13
CA TYR A 63 -0.20 -9.93 -16.13
C TYR A 63 0.56 -10.90 -15.24
N PRO A 64 1.67 -11.48 -15.70
CA PRO A 64 2.54 -12.28 -14.85
C PRO A 64 3.21 -11.39 -13.77
N ALA A 65 3.43 -11.90 -12.57
CA ALA A 65 4.05 -11.14 -11.49
C ALA A 65 5.44 -10.59 -11.86
N ASN A 66 6.24 -11.36 -12.61
CA ASN A 66 7.56 -10.92 -13.08
C ASN A 66 7.52 -9.86 -14.20
N TYR A 67 6.33 -9.49 -14.68
CA TYR A 67 6.10 -8.36 -15.60
C TYR A 67 5.81 -7.07 -14.85
N ILE A 68 5.83 -7.07 -13.52
CA ILE A 68 5.53 -5.90 -12.70
C ILE A 68 6.73 -5.59 -11.81
N SER A 69 7.27 -4.40 -11.96
CA SER A 69 8.42 -3.91 -11.20
C SER A 69 8.22 -2.45 -10.77
N ALA A 70 8.98 -2.01 -9.80
CA ALA A 70 9.01 -0.61 -9.41
C ALA A 70 10.47 -0.13 -9.27
N TYR A 71 10.71 1.11 -9.68
CA TYR A 71 11.97 1.79 -9.44
C TYR A 71 11.92 2.56 -8.13
N GLU A 72 12.81 2.20 -7.22
CA GLU A 72 13.01 2.87 -5.92
C GLU A 72 14.17 3.84 -5.99
N TYR A 73 13.94 5.06 -5.51
CA TYR A 73 14.98 6.10 -5.47
C TYR A 73 14.81 7.01 -4.26
N ASP A 74 15.88 7.66 -3.84
CA ASP A 74 15.80 8.70 -2.82
C ASP A 74 15.10 9.95 -3.38
N SER A 75 13.88 10.17 -2.92
CA SER A 75 13.07 11.30 -3.31
C SER A 75 13.20 12.52 -2.39
N ALA A 76 14.04 12.47 -1.33
CA ALA A 76 14.15 13.55 -0.35
C ALA A 76 14.59 14.88 -1.00
N ALA A 77 15.43 14.83 -2.02
CA ALA A 77 15.83 16.01 -2.79
C ALA A 77 14.85 16.40 -3.91
N GLY A 78 13.69 15.74 -4.01
CA GLY A 78 12.77 15.84 -5.16
C GLY A 78 12.16 17.21 -5.40
N LEU A 79 12.10 18.06 -4.36
CA LEU A 79 11.62 19.45 -4.47
C LEU A 79 12.68 20.40 -5.03
N SER A 80 13.95 19.97 -5.17
CA SER A 80 15.02 20.76 -5.80
C SER A 80 14.74 20.99 -7.29
N PRO A 81 14.98 22.21 -7.82
CA PRO A 81 14.91 22.46 -9.26
C PRO A 81 15.84 21.60 -10.11
N GLN A 82 16.96 21.12 -9.53
CA GLN A 82 17.97 20.27 -10.19
C GLN A 82 17.61 18.78 -10.20
N PHE A 83 16.54 18.37 -9.53
CA PHE A 83 16.09 16.99 -9.54
C PHE A 83 15.41 16.66 -10.88
N PRO A 84 15.55 15.42 -11.45
CA PRO A 84 16.37 14.32 -10.93
C PRO A 84 17.85 14.44 -11.35
N PRO A 85 18.78 14.01 -10.49
CA PRO A 85 20.19 13.90 -10.86
C PRO A 85 20.43 12.74 -11.84
N ALA A 86 21.56 12.74 -12.54
CA ALA A 86 21.90 11.71 -13.52
C ALA A 86 21.90 10.29 -12.93
N SER A 87 22.27 10.14 -11.66
CA SER A 87 22.24 8.85 -10.95
C SER A 87 20.85 8.23 -10.86
N VAL A 88 19.79 9.04 -10.69
CA VAL A 88 18.41 8.58 -10.68
C VAL A 88 18.03 8.05 -12.07
N LEU A 89 18.42 8.74 -13.15
CA LEU A 89 18.16 8.28 -14.52
C LEU A 89 18.93 6.99 -14.86
N THR A 90 20.16 6.86 -14.36
CA THR A 90 20.94 5.61 -14.47
C THR A 90 20.27 4.46 -13.71
N GLY A 91 19.66 4.75 -12.55
CA GLY A 91 18.89 3.75 -11.81
C GLY A 91 17.67 3.27 -12.58
N VAL A 92 16.97 4.16 -13.30
CA VAL A 92 15.88 3.74 -14.22
C VAL A 92 16.42 2.82 -15.31
N ASP A 93 17.60 3.14 -15.94
CA ASP A 93 18.22 2.27 -16.94
C ASP A 93 18.48 0.86 -16.38
N GLN A 94 19.02 0.77 -15.17
CA GLN A 94 19.34 -0.52 -14.53
C GLN A 94 18.08 -1.38 -14.35
N VAL A 95 16.96 -0.78 -13.91
CA VAL A 95 15.69 -1.50 -13.75
C VAL A 95 15.12 -1.91 -15.11
N VAL A 96 15.12 -0.99 -16.09
CA VAL A 96 14.64 -1.28 -17.45
C VAL A 96 15.44 -2.44 -18.06
N ASP A 97 16.77 -2.39 -18.01
CA ASP A 97 17.62 -3.43 -18.60
C ASP A 97 17.48 -4.77 -17.88
N ALA A 98 17.32 -4.78 -16.56
CA ALA A 98 17.05 -5.99 -15.79
C ALA A 98 15.71 -6.61 -16.18
N VAL A 99 14.63 -5.81 -16.24
CA VAL A 99 13.30 -6.30 -16.61
C VAL A 99 13.26 -6.83 -18.04
N LEU A 100 13.87 -6.14 -19.01
CA LEU A 100 13.96 -6.62 -20.40
C LEU A 100 14.71 -7.94 -20.49
N LYS A 101 15.81 -8.08 -19.74
CA LYS A 101 16.60 -9.32 -19.68
C LYS A 101 15.81 -10.48 -19.07
N ASP A 102 15.12 -10.21 -17.95
CA ASP A 102 14.44 -11.26 -17.17
C ASP A 102 13.15 -11.73 -17.84
N THR A 103 12.48 -10.84 -18.57
CA THR A 103 11.21 -11.16 -19.27
C THR A 103 11.39 -11.56 -20.72
N GLY A 104 12.53 -11.22 -21.33
CA GLY A 104 12.76 -11.37 -22.77
C GLY A 104 11.94 -10.41 -23.64
N ALA A 105 11.30 -9.40 -23.03
CA ALA A 105 10.53 -8.39 -23.74
C ALA A 105 11.47 -7.43 -24.52
N ASP A 106 10.95 -6.84 -25.59
CA ASP A 106 11.67 -5.86 -26.41
C ASP A 106 11.60 -4.44 -25.87
N LYS A 107 10.51 -4.13 -25.11
CA LYS A 107 10.24 -2.83 -24.49
C LYS A 107 9.50 -3.00 -23.16
N VAL A 108 9.48 -1.93 -22.39
CA VAL A 108 8.69 -1.81 -21.14
C VAL A 108 7.61 -0.75 -21.29
N ASP A 109 6.62 -0.80 -20.41
CA ASP A 109 5.68 0.30 -20.14
C ASP A 109 6.14 1.04 -18.88
N LEU A 110 6.23 2.36 -18.95
CA LEU A 110 6.71 3.21 -17.85
C LEU A 110 5.54 3.98 -17.25
N ILE A 111 5.33 3.89 -15.94
CA ILE A 111 4.25 4.56 -15.22
C ILE A 111 4.83 5.41 -14.10
N GLY A 112 4.67 6.72 -14.19
CA GLY A 112 5.13 7.64 -13.15
C GLY A 112 3.96 8.31 -12.41
N HIS A 113 4.08 8.49 -11.10
CA HIS A 113 3.14 9.28 -10.28
C HIS A 113 3.82 10.50 -9.68
N SER A 114 3.15 11.66 -9.70
CA SER A 114 3.64 12.87 -9.01
C SER A 114 5.08 13.21 -9.40
N LEU A 115 6.03 13.26 -8.46
CA LEU A 115 7.46 13.46 -8.73
C LEU A 115 8.03 12.40 -9.69
N GLY A 116 7.51 11.16 -9.64
CA GLY A 116 7.91 10.08 -10.55
C GLY A 116 7.63 10.39 -12.02
N THR A 117 6.65 11.26 -12.32
CA THR A 117 6.43 11.74 -13.69
C THR A 117 7.58 12.61 -14.18
N ARG A 118 8.15 13.45 -13.29
CA ARG A 118 9.34 14.27 -13.61
C ARG A 118 10.55 13.39 -13.87
N VAL A 119 10.76 12.32 -13.08
CA VAL A 119 11.79 11.32 -13.31
C VAL A 119 11.60 10.64 -14.66
N SER A 120 10.39 10.13 -14.93
CA SER A 120 10.05 9.42 -16.16
C SER A 120 10.20 10.29 -17.40
N GLN A 121 9.69 11.52 -17.36
CA GLN A 121 9.84 12.47 -18.48
C GLN A 121 11.31 12.87 -18.72
N ALA A 122 12.08 13.10 -17.64
CA ALA A 122 13.50 13.38 -17.76
C ALA A 122 14.27 12.18 -18.36
N TYR A 123 13.91 10.96 -17.96
CA TYR A 123 14.47 9.74 -18.54
C TYR A 123 14.19 9.64 -20.05
N LEU A 124 12.92 9.78 -20.44
CA LEU A 124 12.49 9.66 -21.84
C LEU A 124 13.08 10.76 -22.74
N LYS A 125 13.25 11.98 -22.21
CA LYS A 125 13.80 13.13 -22.98
C LYS A 125 15.32 13.16 -23.02
N SER A 126 15.99 12.35 -22.19
CA SER A 126 17.46 12.42 -22.07
C SER A 126 18.22 11.78 -23.23
N SER A 127 17.67 10.77 -23.89
CA SER A 127 18.23 10.19 -25.13
C SER A 127 17.19 9.37 -25.92
N SER A 128 17.43 9.23 -27.23
CA SER A 128 16.60 8.41 -28.13
C SER A 128 16.69 6.92 -27.79
N GLU A 129 17.83 6.45 -27.27
CA GLU A 129 18.06 5.05 -26.87
C GLU A 129 17.18 4.69 -25.68
N ARG A 130 17.04 5.60 -24.69
CA ARG A 130 16.16 5.41 -23.54
C ARG A 130 14.70 5.40 -23.93
N ALA A 131 14.28 6.37 -24.74
CA ALA A 131 12.91 6.41 -25.27
C ALA A 131 12.56 5.16 -26.08
N ALA A 132 13.51 4.63 -26.89
CA ALA A 132 13.31 3.44 -27.71
C ALA A 132 13.04 2.15 -26.90
N LYS A 133 13.46 2.07 -25.61
CA LYS A 133 13.18 0.96 -24.72
C LYS A 133 11.76 1.00 -24.13
N VAL A 134 11.00 2.11 -24.30
CA VAL A 134 9.67 2.30 -23.71
C VAL A 134 8.61 2.21 -24.81
N ALA A 135 7.58 1.38 -24.61
CA ALA A 135 6.47 1.24 -25.53
C ALA A 135 5.41 2.30 -25.27
N HIS A 136 5.03 2.49 -24.00
CA HIS A 136 4.03 3.45 -23.56
C HIS A 136 4.48 4.13 -22.27
N TYR A 137 4.06 5.38 -22.12
CA TYR A 137 4.24 6.14 -20.90
C TYR A 137 2.88 6.52 -20.28
N VAL A 138 2.74 6.31 -18.96
CA VAL A 138 1.58 6.80 -18.22
C VAL A 138 2.03 7.84 -17.21
N ASN A 139 1.44 9.03 -17.31
CA ASN A 139 1.64 10.15 -16.39
C ASN A 139 0.46 10.20 -15.41
N ILE A 140 0.69 9.88 -14.15
CA ILE A 140 -0.33 9.97 -13.12
C ILE A 140 -0.12 11.23 -12.30
N ASP A 141 -1.01 12.19 -12.46
CA ASP A 141 -1.17 13.43 -11.68
C ASP A 141 0.14 14.17 -11.36
N GLY A 142 0.97 14.38 -12.39
CA GLY A 142 2.29 14.97 -12.21
C GLY A 142 2.61 16.11 -13.17
N GLN A 143 3.75 16.02 -13.84
CA GLN A 143 4.29 17.10 -14.65
C GLN A 143 3.62 17.18 -16.02
N ALA A 144 3.18 18.38 -16.41
CA ALA A 144 2.75 18.69 -17.78
C ALA A 144 3.94 18.73 -18.76
N SER A 145 3.66 18.62 -20.07
CA SER A 145 4.68 18.72 -21.13
C SER A 145 4.10 19.34 -22.39
N ALA A 146 4.91 20.16 -23.07
CA ALA A 146 4.54 20.76 -24.35
C ALA A 146 4.60 19.79 -25.54
N ASP A 147 5.07 18.56 -25.31
CA ASP A 147 5.24 17.51 -26.30
C ASP A 147 5.14 16.12 -25.63
N LEU A 148 5.04 15.06 -26.44
CA LEU A 148 5.15 13.69 -25.97
C LEU A 148 6.58 13.44 -25.45
N PRO A 149 6.77 13.06 -24.17
CA PRO A 149 8.10 12.80 -23.61
C PRO A 149 8.85 11.73 -24.43
N GLY A 150 9.98 12.12 -25.04
CA GLY A 150 10.76 11.25 -25.92
C GLY A 150 10.02 10.75 -27.17
N GLY A 151 8.89 11.37 -27.55
CA GLY A 151 8.02 10.90 -28.64
C GLY A 151 7.24 9.62 -28.34
N VAL A 152 7.22 9.17 -27.08
CA VAL A 152 6.56 7.93 -26.66
C VAL A 152 5.04 8.14 -26.54
N PRO A 153 4.20 7.21 -27.05
CA PRO A 153 2.74 7.25 -26.83
C PRO A 153 2.43 7.38 -25.35
N THR A 154 1.59 8.38 -24.99
CA THR A 154 1.38 8.78 -23.59
C THR A 154 -0.10 8.86 -23.25
N LEU A 155 -0.45 8.30 -22.07
CA LEU A 155 -1.68 8.55 -21.32
C LEU A 155 -1.37 9.47 -20.14
N ALA A 156 -2.13 10.54 -19.96
CA ALA A 156 -2.01 11.43 -18.81
C ALA A 156 -3.32 11.41 -18.01
N LEU A 157 -3.23 10.95 -16.77
CA LEU A 157 -4.32 10.93 -15.82
C LEU A 157 -4.15 12.08 -14.83
N TRP A 158 -5.21 12.84 -14.57
CA TRP A 158 -5.20 14.01 -13.72
C TRP A 158 -6.25 13.86 -12.62
N ALA A 159 -5.86 14.10 -11.36
CA ALA A 159 -6.78 14.15 -10.25
C ALA A 159 -7.61 15.45 -10.33
N GLU A 160 -8.93 15.36 -10.16
CA GLU A 160 -9.78 16.55 -10.09
C GLU A 160 -9.58 17.31 -8.77
N ARG A 161 -9.43 16.55 -7.66
CA ARG A 161 -9.27 17.13 -6.32
C ARG A 161 -7.81 17.24 -5.94
N ARG A 162 -7.25 18.42 -6.10
CA ARG A 162 -5.86 18.76 -5.77
C ARG A 162 -5.83 19.83 -4.69
N PRO A 163 -4.92 19.75 -3.71
CA PRO A 163 -4.68 20.84 -2.78
C PRO A 163 -4.28 22.10 -3.51
N ALA A 164 -4.67 23.27 -2.97
CA ALA A 164 -4.33 24.57 -3.55
C ALA A 164 -2.80 24.79 -3.68
N ALA A 165 -2.00 24.12 -2.85
CA ALA A 165 -0.54 24.18 -2.89
C ALA A 165 0.08 23.41 -4.06
N PHE A 166 -0.69 22.52 -4.73
CA PHE A 166 -0.22 21.78 -5.90
C PHE A 166 -0.55 22.54 -7.18
N PRO A 167 0.30 22.47 -8.20
CA PRO A 167 -0.03 23.04 -9.51
C PRO A 167 -1.37 22.49 -10.01
N GLN A 168 -2.14 23.34 -10.70
CA GLN A 168 -3.36 22.89 -11.36
C GLN A 168 -3.05 21.74 -12.32
N ALA A 169 -4.05 20.88 -12.57
CA ALA A 169 -3.94 19.83 -13.58
C ALA A 169 -3.42 20.42 -14.88
N GLY A 170 -2.36 19.79 -15.42
CA GLY A 170 -1.74 20.23 -16.65
C GLY A 170 -2.27 19.48 -17.86
N GLU A 171 -1.53 19.59 -18.96
CA GLU A 171 -1.74 18.82 -20.18
C GLU A 171 -0.39 18.30 -20.66
N ILE A 172 -0.37 17.11 -21.23
CA ILE A 172 0.72 16.66 -22.09
C ILE A 172 0.22 16.77 -23.53
N VAL A 173 0.79 17.71 -24.29
CA VAL A 173 0.37 17.96 -25.66
C VAL A 173 0.65 16.74 -26.54
N GLY A 174 -0.39 16.29 -27.26
CA GLY A 174 -0.32 15.08 -28.10
C GLY A 174 -0.65 13.79 -27.39
N ALA A 175 -0.82 13.79 -26.05
CA ALA A 175 -1.23 12.63 -25.28
C ALA A 175 -2.76 12.51 -25.18
N THR A 176 -3.24 11.33 -24.75
CA THR A 176 -4.59 11.16 -24.23
C THR A 176 -4.63 11.71 -22.81
N ASN A 177 -5.32 12.84 -22.58
CA ASN A 177 -5.47 13.47 -21.27
C ASN A 177 -6.85 13.16 -20.69
N ILE A 178 -6.91 12.62 -19.47
CA ILE A 178 -8.15 12.27 -18.76
C ILE A 178 -8.10 12.83 -17.34
N THR A 179 -9.10 13.61 -16.95
CA THR A 179 -9.30 14.03 -15.55
C THR A 179 -10.24 13.04 -14.88
N LEU A 180 -9.81 12.48 -13.76
CA LEU A 180 -10.58 11.54 -12.96
C LEU A 180 -11.45 12.31 -11.95
N PRO A 181 -12.80 12.23 -12.05
CA PRO A 181 -13.69 13.00 -11.21
C PRO A 181 -13.65 12.54 -9.75
N ASN A 182 -13.66 13.48 -8.83
CA ASN A 182 -13.63 13.25 -7.37
C ASN A 182 -12.40 12.51 -6.82
N VAL A 183 -11.41 12.23 -7.64
CA VAL A 183 -10.17 11.53 -7.25
C VAL A 183 -9.15 12.54 -6.74
N THR A 184 -8.45 12.19 -5.67
CA THR A 184 -7.36 12.98 -5.08
C THR A 184 -6.00 12.61 -5.65
N HIS A 185 -4.98 13.37 -5.27
CA HIS A 185 -3.62 13.24 -5.81
C HIS A 185 -3.01 11.84 -5.60
N VAL A 186 -3.04 11.30 -4.38
CA VAL A 186 -2.48 9.98 -4.10
C VAL A 186 -3.44 8.87 -4.56
N GLU A 187 -4.76 9.05 -4.35
CA GLU A 187 -5.79 8.12 -4.81
C GLU A 187 -5.73 7.91 -6.34
N CYS A 188 -5.29 8.91 -7.11
CA CYS A 188 -5.11 8.79 -8.57
C CYS A 188 -4.13 7.66 -8.96
N ALA A 189 -3.16 7.34 -8.08
CA ALA A 189 -2.24 6.23 -8.31
C ALA A 189 -2.81 4.86 -7.92
N THR A 190 -3.92 4.81 -7.16
CA THR A 190 -4.41 3.57 -6.54
C THR A 190 -5.85 3.21 -6.89
N CYS A 191 -6.64 4.15 -7.45
CA CYS A 191 -8.05 3.93 -7.70
C CYS A 191 -8.32 3.01 -8.91
N PRO A 192 -9.48 2.31 -8.91
CA PRO A 192 -9.86 1.44 -10.02
C PRO A 192 -10.14 2.20 -11.32
N GLU A 193 -10.59 3.46 -11.26
CA GLU A 193 -10.83 4.30 -12.43
C GLU A 193 -9.52 4.55 -13.20
N ALA A 194 -8.43 4.87 -12.50
CA ALA A 194 -7.11 5.00 -13.10
C ALA A 194 -6.65 3.67 -13.72
N PHE A 195 -6.87 2.56 -13.02
CA PHE A 195 -6.51 1.23 -13.51
C PHE A 195 -7.20 0.91 -14.84
N VAL A 196 -8.49 1.15 -14.97
CA VAL A 196 -9.27 0.86 -16.19
C VAL A 196 -8.68 1.59 -17.39
N GLU A 197 -8.36 2.86 -17.25
CA GLU A 197 -7.77 3.66 -18.33
C GLU A 197 -6.32 3.23 -18.64
N MET A 198 -5.51 2.95 -17.62
CA MET A 198 -4.16 2.41 -17.80
C MET A 198 -4.18 1.07 -18.53
N TYR A 199 -4.99 0.13 -18.05
CA TYR A 199 -5.07 -1.20 -18.65
C TYR A 199 -5.51 -1.14 -20.11
N LYS A 200 -6.55 -0.37 -20.42
CA LYS A 200 -7.04 -0.17 -21.79
C LYS A 200 -5.95 0.41 -22.70
N PHE A 201 -5.19 1.38 -22.20
CA PHE A 201 -4.12 2.02 -22.97
C PHE A 201 -2.93 1.07 -23.19
N LEU A 202 -2.49 0.34 -22.17
CA LEU A 202 -1.30 -0.53 -22.23
C LEU A 202 -1.57 -1.86 -22.92
N ALA A 203 -2.72 -2.49 -22.65
CA ALA A 203 -3.08 -3.79 -23.22
C ALA A 203 -3.87 -3.67 -24.54
N GLY A 204 -4.29 -2.48 -24.93
CA GLY A 204 -5.10 -2.23 -26.14
C GLY A 204 -6.51 -2.82 -26.08
N GLN A 205 -6.99 -3.23 -24.90
CA GLN A 205 -8.31 -3.82 -24.68
C GLN A 205 -8.84 -3.48 -23.28
N ALA A 206 -10.14 -3.66 -23.07
CA ALA A 206 -10.73 -3.46 -21.75
C ALA A 206 -10.24 -4.52 -20.76
N SER A 207 -10.12 -4.13 -19.47
CA SER A 207 -9.86 -5.05 -18.38
C SER A 207 -11.04 -6.01 -18.16
N VAL A 208 -10.76 -7.23 -17.73
CA VAL A 208 -11.78 -8.21 -17.32
C VAL A 208 -12.44 -7.80 -16.02
N THR A 209 -11.67 -7.19 -15.14
CA THR A 209 -12.13 -6.67 -13.84
C THR A 209 -11.32 -5.45 -13.43
N ASP A 210 -11.94 -4.54 -12.69
CA ASP A 210 -11.31 -3.43 -11.99
C ASP A 210 -10.98 -3.75 -10.52
N LYS A 211 -11.36 -4.97 -10.09
CA LYS A 211 -11.19 -5.45 -8.72
C LYS A 211 -9.91 -6.27 -8.56
N ILE A 212 -9.40 -6.31 -7.35
CA ILE A 212 -8.34 -7.24 -6.95
C ILE A 212 -9.00 -8.58 -6.63
N VAL A 213 -8.61 -9.62 -7.37
CA VAL A 213 -9.15 -10.98 -7.22
C VAL A 213 -8.19 -11.80 -6.36
N ALA A 214 -8.73 -12.47 -5.35
CA ALA A 214 -7.96 -13.37 -4.50
C ALA A 214 -7.34 -14.53 -5.32
N GLU A 215 -6.16 -14.98 -4.92
CA GLU A 215 -5.55 -16.16 -5.54
C GLU A 215 -6.36 -17.43 -5.19
N PRO A 216 -6.80 -18.18 -6.21
CA PRO A 216 -7.70 -19.31 -6.00
C PRO A 216 -7.13 -20.43 -5.13
N SER A 217 -5.80 -20.60 -5.16
CA SER A 217 -5.11 -21.64 -4.36
C SER A 217 -5.09 -21.35 -2.86
N GLY A 218 -5.32 -20.10 -2.46
CA GLY A 218 -5.09 -19.64 -1.09
C GLY A 218 -3.63 -19.66 -0.65
N LYS A 219 -2.70 -20.07 -1.52
CA LYS A 219 -1.24 -20.01 -1.32
C LYS A 219 -0.73 -18.78 -2.05
N ILE A 220 -0.01 -17.94 -1.35
CA ILE A 220 0.50 -16.67 -1.87
C ILE A 220 1.97 -16.51 -1.50
N GLN A 221 2.66 -15.64 -2.21
CA GLN A 221 4.03 -15.24 -1.89
C GLN A 221 4.08 -13.78 -1.52
N LEU A 222 4.80 -13.47 -0.44
CA LEU A 222 5.00 -12.11 0.04
C LEU A 222 6.49 -11.79 0.00
N ALA A 223 6.83 -10.65 -0.57
CA ALA A 223 8.20 -10.16 -0.62
C ALA A 223 8.22 -8.63 -0.60
N GLY A 224 9.36 -8.07 -0.28
CA GLY A 224 9.47 -6.62 -0.26
C GLY A 224 10.82 -6.11 0.22
N ARG A 225 10.79 -4.93 0.79
CA ARG A 225 11.99 -4.27 1.32
C ARG A 225 11.70 -3.61 2.66
N ALA A 226 12.69 -3.68 3.59
CA ALA A 226 12.74 -2.82 4.77
C ALA A 226 13.62 -1.60 4.44
N VAL A 227 13.06 -0.40 4.49
CA VAL A 227 13.71 0.82 3.99
C VAL A 227 13.66 1.95 4.99
N ILE A 228 14.72 2.75 5.01
CA ILE A 228 14.76 4.00 5.76
C ILE A 228 13.92 5.05 5.04
N PHE A 229 12.89 5.55 5.71
CA PHE A 229 12.04 6.62 5.20
C PHE A 229 12.67 8.01 5.47
N PRO A 230 12.61 8.99 4.54
CA PRO A 230 12.03 8.95 3.19
C PRO A 230 13.03 8.61 2.07
N GLN A 231 14.25 8.17 2.40
CA GLN A 231 15.32 7.93 1.44
C GLN A 231 15.10 6.68 0.58
N ASN A 232 14.27 5.75 1.01
CA ASN A 232 14.05 4.44 0.37
C ASN A 232 15.32 3.59 0.19
N VAL A 233 16.31 3.81 1.03
CA VAL A 233 17.50 2.96 1.10
C VAL A 233 17.28 1.83 2.10
N GLY A 234 17.87 0.67 1.86
CA GLY A 234 17.81 -0.44 2.81
C GLY A 234 18.47 -0.07 4.14
N VAL A 235 18.13 -0.81 5.19
CA VAL A 235 18.73 -0.65 6.51
C VAL A 235 20.23 -0.94 6.42
N GLN A 236 21.04 0.08 6.68
CA GLN A 236 22.50 -0.03 6.64
C GLN A 236 23.02 -0.73 7.91
N GLU A 237 24.33 -1.01 7.94
CA GLU A 237 24.96 -1.56 9.16
C GLU A 237 24.61 -0.74 10.42
N PRO A 238 24.34 -1.44 11.55
CA PRO A 238 24.64 -2.86 11.81
C PRO A 238 23.66 -3.86 11.17
N GLY A 239 22.73 -3.40 10.36
CA GLY A 239 21.73 -4.24 9.71
C GLY A 239 20.47 -4.45 10.60
N ALA A 240 19.58 -5.29 10.12
CA ALA A 240 18.38 -5.66 10.84
C ALA A 240 18.01 -7.14 10.59
N THR A 241 17.11 -7.67 11.38
CA THR A 241 16.52 -9.00 11.17
C THR A 241 15.02 -8.86 11.07
N LEU A 242 14.42 -9.35 9.99
CA LEU A 242 12.97 -9.44 9.85
C LEU A 242 12.49 -10.83 10.30
N GLN A 243 11.54 -10.86 11.20
CA GLN A 243 10.80 -12.06 11.60
C GLN A 243 9.35 -11.94 11.16
N ILE A 244 8.81 -12.97 10.52
CA ILE A 244 7.40 -13.03 10.14
C ILE A 244 6.67 -13.99 11.07
N TRP A 245 5.61 -13.51 11.71
CA TRP A 245 4.81 -14.25 12.67
C TRP A 245 3.38 -14.37 12.20
N GLU A 246 2.77 -15.53 12.39
CA GLU A 246 1.32 -15.70 12.28
C GLU A 246 0.67 -15.21 13.58
N VAL A 247 -0.35 -14.36 13.46
CA VAL A 247 -1.02 -13.74 14.61
C VAL A 247 -2.51 -14.03 14.61
N ASP A 248 -3.09 -14.01 15.79
CA ASP A 248 -4.54 -14.10 15.97
C ASP A 248 -5.21 -12.79 15.51
N GLY A 249 -6.14 -12.88 14.57
CA GLY A 249 -6.75 -11.69 13.98
C GLY A 249 -7.66 -10.89 14.92
N LYS A 250 -8.01 -11.43 16.12
CA LYS A 250 -8.81 -10.73 17.11
C LYS A 250 -7.98 -9.98 18.15
N THR A 251 -6.75 -10.43 18.35
CA THR A 251 -5.88 -9.88 19.42
C THR A 251 -4.56 -9.32 18.90
N GLY A 252 -4.16 -9.69 17.68
CA GLY A 252 -2.83 -9.40 17.15
C GLY A 252 -1.71 -10.22 17.79
N ALA A 253 -2.01 -11.07 18.78
CA ALA A 253 -1.02 -11.85 19.49
C ALA A 253 -0.45 -12.97 18.61
N ARG A 254 0.86 -13.25 18.76
CA ARG A 254 1.55 -14.33 18.05
C ARG A 254 0.96 -15.69 18.45
N THR A 255 0.66 -16.52 17.45
CA THR A 255 0.03 -17.85 17.64
C THR A 255 1.04 -18.96 17.86
N THR A 256 2.32 -18.70 17.66
CA THR A 256 3.41 -19.67 17.79
C THR A 256 4.56 -19.08 18.60
N SER A 257 5.40 -19.95 19.20
CA SER A 257 6.59 -19.55 19.96
C SER A 257 7.82 -19.27 19.08
N GLN A 258 7.72 -19.51 17.77
CA GLN A 258 8.79 -19.28 16.81
C GLN A 258 8.20 -18.57 15.57
N PRO A 259 8.97 -17.67 14.92
CA PRO A 259 8.54 -17.04 13.67
C PRO A 259 8.37 -18.08 12.56
N LYS A 260 7.50 -17.79 11.61
CA LYS A 260 7.30 -18.61 10.39
C LYS A 260 8.49 -18.50 9.43
N ALA A 261 9.12 -17.33 9.40
CA ALA A 261 10.33 -17.06 8.62
C ALA A 261 11.19 -16.00 9.30
N THR A 262 12.48 -16.02 8.98
CA THR A 262 13.47 -15.04 9.46
C THR A 262 14.39 -14.69 8.30
N TYR A 263 14.57 -13.38 8.05
CA TYR A 263 15.42 -12.86 7.00
C TYR A 263 16.43 -11.86 7.56
N PRO A 264 17.74 -12.02 7.28
CA PRO A 264 18.69 -10.95 7.52
C PRO A 264 18.45 -9.84 6.50
N ILE A 265 18.38 -8.59 6.98
CA ILE A 265 18.17 -7.41 6.15
C ILE A 265 19.51 -6.72 5.94
N GLY A 266 19.96 -6.70 4.69
CA GLY A 266 21.17 -6.01 4.28
C GLY A 266 20.90 -4.64 3.63
N GLY A 267 21.94 -4.07 3.00
CA GLY A 267 21.92 -2.73 2.42
C GLY A 267 20.88 -2.49 1.31
N THR A 268 20.36 -3.55 0.66
CA THR A 268 19.24 -3.42 -0.28
C THR A 268 17.88 -3.36 0.41
N GLY A 269 17.80 -3.78 1.66
CA GLY A 269 16.55 -3.92 2.40
C GLY A 269 15.68 -5.11 1.98
N ALA A 270 16.07 -5.87 0.95
CA ALA A 270 15.24 -6.92 0.36
C ALA A 270 15.02 -8.10 1.32
N TRP A 271 13.80 -8.66 1.28
CA TRP A 271 13.39 -9.87 2.01
C TRP A 271 12.38 -10.67 1.19
N GLY A 272 12.26 -11.95 1.52
CA GLY A 272 11.34 -12.87 0.85
C GLY A 272 12.01 -13.63 -0.32
N PRO A 273 11.21 -14.36 -1.15
CA PRO A 273 9.77 -14.53 -0.94
C PRO A 273 9.45 -15.39 0.30
N PHE A 274 8.36 -15.08 0.96
CA PHE A 274 7.77 -15.84 2.05
C PHE A 274 6.50 -16.55 1.53
N ASP A 275 6.46 -17.88 1.66
CA ASP A 275 5.28 -18.67 1.33
C ASP A 275 4.21 -18.47 2.41
N ALA A 276 3.20 -17.70 2.07
CA ALA A 276 2.11 -17.32 2.95
C ALA A 276 0.79 -17.99 2.55
N ARG A 277 -0.23 -17.79 3.38
CA ARG A 277 -1.61 -18.19 3.08
C ARG A 277 -2.49 -16.95 3.03
N SER A 278 -3.35 -16.87 2.03
CA SER A 278 -4.34 -15.79 1.94
C SER A 278 -5.26 -15.79 3.16
N SER A 279 -5.74 -14.61 3.53
CA SER A 279 -6.67 -14.42 4.67
C SER A 279 -6.12 -14.80 6.06
N VAL A 280 -4.81 -15.00 6.18
CA VAL A 280 -4.11 -15.17 7.46
C VAL A 280 -3.50 -13.84 7.88
N ASN A 281 -3.59 -13.52 9.16
CA ASN A 281 -2.98 -12.33 9.71
C ASN A 281 -1.51 -12.60 10.03
N TYR A 282 -0.64 -11.68 9.61
CA TYR A 282 0.79 -11.74 9.86
C TYR A 282 1.27 -10.45 10.52
N GLU A 283 2.21 -10.61 11.46
CA GLU A 283 3.07 -9.55 11.95
C GLU A 283 4.43 -9.67 11.27
N PHE A 284 4.96 -8.56 10.78
CA PHE A 284 6.33 -8.43 10.31
C PHE A 284 7.10 -7.65 11.37
N CYS A 285 7.95 -8.35 12.14
CA CYS A 285 8.73 -7.74 13.21
C CYS A 285 10.16 -7.47 12.73
N LEU A 286 10.50 -6.20 12.55
CA LEU A 286 11.85 -5.76 12.16
C LEU A 286 12.65 -5.43 13.42
N LEU A 287 13.64 -6.26 13.71
CA LEU A 287 14.54 -6.10 14.85
C LEU A 287 15.74 -5.27 14.40
N GLN A 288 15.93 -4.11 15.03
CA GLN A 288 17.09 -3.25 14.89
C GLN A 288 17.86 -3.21 16.23
N GLU A 289 19.03 -2.60 16.28
CA GLU A 289 19.90 -2.64 17.45
C GLU A 289 19.23 -2.08 18.72
N THR A 290 18.42 -1.03 18.58
CA THR A 290 17.88 -0.27 19.73
C THR A 290 16.37 -0.30 19.85
N PHE A 291 15.65 -0.79 18.85
CA PHE A 291 14.19 -0.90 18.88
C PHE A 291 13.68 -1.96 17.90
N MET A 292 12.46 -2.38 18.11
CA MET A 292 11.71 -3.24 17.20
C MET A 292 10.57 -2.46 16.55
N THR A 293 10.27 -2.78 15.28
CA THR A 293 9.08 -2.27 14.62
C THR A 293 8.16 -3.42 14.27
N HIS A 294 6.93 -3.35 14.73
CA HIS A 294 5.87 -4.33 14.53
C HIS A 294 4.93 -3.82 13.44
N TYR A 295 4.97 -4.43 12.25
CA TYR A 295 4.11 -4.05 11.14
C TYR A 295 2.92 -5.00 11.06
N TYR A 296 1.72 -4.42 10.98
CA TYR A 296 0.46 -5.12 10.83
C TYR A 296 -0.28 -4.63 9.60
N PHE A 297 -0.75 -5.57 8.79
CA PHE A 297 -1.49 -5.34 7.57
C PHE A 297 -2.87 -6.00 7.63
N GLN A 298 -3.77 -5.59 6.75
CA GLN A 298 -4.94 -6.41 6.45
C GLN A 298 -4.47 -7.77 5.89
N PRO A 299 -5.24 -8.85 6.09
CA PRO A 299 -4.89 -10.13 5.48
C PRO A 299 -4.69 -10.01 3.97
N PHE A 300 -3.56 -10.49 3.49
CA PHE A 300 -3.27 -10.53 2.06
C PHE A 300 -4.20 -11.52 1.36
N ILE A 301 -4.73 -11.16 0.20
CA ILE A 301 -5.64 -12.00 -0.59
C ILE A 301 -4.97 -12.61 -1.81
N ARG A 302 -3.81 -12.06 -2.20
CA ARG A 302 -2.96 -12.58 -3.28
C ARG A 302 -1.49 -12.27 -3.00
N SER A 303 -0.60 -12.79 -3.83
CA SER A 303 0.83 -12.52 -3.75
C SER A 303 1.11 -11.02 -3.88
N ASP A 304 2.10 -10.55 -3.13
CA ASP A 304 2.54 -9.15 -3.14
C ASP A 304 4.07 -9.09 -3.01
N TYR A 305 4.72 -8.46 -3.98
CA TYR A 305 6.18 -8.32 -4.05
C TYR A 305 6.64 -6.86 -3.84
N LEU A 306 5.70 -5.95 -3.57
CA LEU A 306 5.98 -4.53 -3.42
C LEU A 306 5.88 -4.04 -1.97
N ILE A 307 5.75 -4.93 -0.99
CA ILE A 307 5.60 -4.59 0.43
C ILE A 307 6.78 -3.75 0.91
N ARG A 308 6.48 -2.63 1.60
CA ARG A 308 7.50 -1.77 2.21
C ARG A 308 7.32 -1.69 3.71
N LEU A 309 8.37 -2.09 4.42
CA LEU A 309 8.50 -1.92 5.86
C LEU A 309 9.30 -0.65 6.10
N ASN A 310 8.59 0.48 6.19
CA ASN A 310 9.22 1.78 6.43
C ASN A 310 9.74 1.84 7.86
N THR A 311 11.04 2.06 8.00
CA THR A 311 11.71 2.21 9.29
C THR A 311 12.53 3.50 9.31
N GLU A 312 13.29 3.70 10.37
CA GLU A 312 14.07 4.91 10.60
C GLU A 312 15.46 4.58 11.16
N ILE A 313 16.36 5.53 11.05
CA ILE A 313 17.64 5.47 11.76
C ILE A 313 17.35 5.80 13.23
N PRO A 314 17.84 5.01 14.22
CA PRO A 314 17.63 5.29 15.63
C PRO A 314 17.93 6.74 16.01
N GLY A 315 16.97 7.40 16.64
CA GLY A 315 17.08 8.79 17.09
C GLY A 315 17.06 9.87 16.00
N LYS A 316 16.72 9.51 14.73
CA LYS A 316 16.67 10.47 13.60
C LYS A 316 15.40 10.44 12.77
N GLY A 317 14.44 9.59 13.10
CA GLY A 317 13.20 9.46 12.35
C GLY A 317 12.04 10.20 13.01
N LEU A 318 10.82 9.90 12.53
CA LEU A 318 9.60 10.49 13.05
C LEU A 318 9.41 10.20 14.54
N SER A 319 9.75 8.99 14.99
CA SER A 319 9.57 8.58 16.37
C SER A 319 10.47 9.35 17.35
N SER A 320 11.58 9.93 16.89
CA SER A 320 12.45 10.76 17.74
C SER A 320 11.80 12.11 18.17
N HIS A 321 10.66 12.45 17.59
CA HIS A 321 9.87 13.64 17.92
C HIS A 321 8.60 13.31 18.69
N ALA A 322 8.42 12.06 19.07
CA ALA A 322 7.32 11.62 19.91
C ALA A 322 7.79 11.43 21.36
N ASP A 323 6.95 11.77 22.29
CA ASP A 323 7.17 11.43 23.68
C ASP A 323 7.04 9.92 23.88
N THR A 324 7.93 9.35 24.68
CA THR A 324 7.96 7.90 24.95
C THR A 324 7.86 7.61 26.44
N SER A 325 7.23 6.50 26.78
CA SER A 325 7.19 5.96 28.15
C SER A 325 6.95 4.46 28.14
N ASP A 326 7.18 3.83 29.30
CA ASP A 326 6.88 2.42 29.55
C ASP A 326 5.37 2.13 29.75
N ARG A 327 4.51 3.13 29.63
CA ARG A 327 3.07 3.04 29.92
C ARG A 327 2.16 3.32 28.73
N GLN A 328 2.72 3.72 27.59
CA GLN A 328 1.96 4.06 26.39
C GLN A 328 2.48 3.38 25.13
N SER A 329 1.57 3.19 24.16
CA SER A 329 1.89 2.76 22.79
C SER A 329 1.91 3.96 21.86
N ASN A 330 2.91 4.02 20.97
CA ASN A 330 2.95 4.95 19.84
C ASN A 330 2.79 4.17 18.53
N MET A 331 2.13 4.75 17.55
CA MET A 331 1.95 4.06 16.27
C MET A 331 1.91 5.00 15.07
N LEU A 332 2.34 4.47 13.93
CA LEU A 332 2.15 5.07 12.61
C LEU A 332 1.07 4.30 11.87
N ILE A 333 0.00 4.97 11.47
CA ILE A 333 -1.09 4.40 10.70
C ILE A 333 -1.00 4.93 9.29
N MET A 334 -1.02 4.04 8.30
CA MET A 334 -0.79 4.39 6.90
C MET A 334 -1.85 3.79 5.98
N ARG A 335 -2.04 4.47 4.83
CA ARG A 335 -2.81 3.99 3.68
C ARG A 335 -2.33 4.72 2.42
N ASN A 336 -2.26 4.05 1.28
CA ASN A 336 -1.91 4.70 0.00
C ASN A 336 -3.10 5.41 -0.67
N LYS A 337 -3.93 6.04 0.14
CA LYS A 337 -5.07 6.88 -0.22
C LYS A 337 -5.27 7.89 0.91
N GLU A 338 -5.59 9.13 0.60
CA GLU A 338 -5.76 10.18 1.59
C GLU A 338 -6.88 9.85 2.59
N PHE A 339 -6.63 10.11 3.87
CA PHE A 339 -7.65 10.13 4.92
C PHE A 339 -8.37 11.48 4.91
N TRP A 340 -9.70 11.45 4.92
CA TRP A 340 -10.54 12.63 5.02
C TRP A 340 -11.43 12.58 6.25
N GLY A 341 -11.30 13.55 7.13
CA GLY A 341 -12.14 13.72 8.33
C GLY A 341 -13.29 14.69 8.11
N ASP A 342 -14.44 14.39 8.71
CA ASP A 342 -15.62 15.27 8.82
C ASP A 342 -16.17 15.85 7.50
N GLN A 343 -16.20 15.04 6.47
CA GLN A 343 -16.80 15.37 5.18
C GLN A 343 -18.21 14.77 5.02
N GLY A 344 -18.89 14.48 6.12
CA GLY A 344 -20.19 13.82 6.11
C GLY A 344 -20.12 12.40 5.52
N ALA A 345 -20.93 12.10 4.53
CA ALA A 345 -20.95 10.76 3.88
C ALA A 345 -19.64 10.42 3.15
N ASP A 346 -18.84 11.43 2.82
CA ASP A 346 -17.56 11.26 2.13
C ASP A 346 -16.36 11.17 3.10
N SER A 347 -16.61 11.08 4.41
CA SER A 347 -15.55 10.95 5.42
C SER A 347 -15.07 9.52 5.56
N ASP A 348 -13.76 9.40 5.85
CA ASP A 348 -13.23 8.22 6.53
C ASP A 348 -13.52 8.31 8.02
N VAL A 349 -13.87 7.20 8.66
CA VAL A 349 -13.93 7.08 10.12
C VAL A 349 -12.87 6.09 10.55
N LEU A 350 -11.82 6.59 11.20
CA LEU A 350 -10.72 5.77 11.72
C LEU A 350 -10.71 5.85 13.25
N THR A 351 -11.04 4.74 13.90
CA THR A 351 -11.07 4.69 15.36
C THR A 351 -9.96 3.84 15.94
N ILE A 352 -9.41 4.27 17.07
CA ILE A 352 -8.51 3.51 17.94
C ILE A 352 -9.18 3.42 19.30
N ASN A 353 -9.39 2.23 19.81
CA ASN A 353 -10.13 2.01 21.07
C ASN A 353 -11.48 2.75 21.10
N GLY A 354 -12.13 2.91 19.93
CA GLY A 354 -13.41 3.61 19.80
C GLY A 354 -13.31 5.14 19.63
N SER A 355 -12.14 5.77 19.81
CA SER A 355 -11.93 7.19 19.59
C SER A 355 -11.63 7.47 18.12
N ASN A 356 -12.44 8.29 17.44
CA ASN A 356 -12.19 8.68 16.05
C ASN A 356 -11.02 9.66 15.96
N ILE A 357 -9.93 9.26 15.29
CA ILE A 357 -8.75 10.09 15.06
C ILE A 357 -8.75 10.77 13.69
N CYS A 358 -9.66 10.40 12.79
CA CYS A 358 -9.79 11.01 11.48
C CYS A 358 -10.83 12.15 11.53
N THR A 359 -10.50 13.22 12.26
CA THR A 359 -11.33 14.43 12.37
C THR A 359 -10.96 15.45 11.30
N ALA A 360 -11.79 16.49 11.09
CA ALA A 360 -11.48 17.59 10.16
C ALA A 360 -10.17 18.31 10.52
N ALA A 361 -9.83 18.36 11.80
CA ALA A 361 -8.59 19.00 12.28
C ALA A 361 -7.36 18.15 11.96
N ILE A 362 -7.44 16.82 12.13
CA ILE A 362 -6.32 15.90 11.95
C ILE A 362 -6.16 15.50 10.49
N CYS A 363 -7.26 15.29 9.76
CA CYS A 363 -7.29 14.87 8.35
C CYS A 363 -8.08 15.87 7.48
N PRO A 364 -7.66 17.15 7.38
CA PRO A 364 -8.33 18.09 6.50
C PRO A 364 -8.08 17.76 5.02
N LEU A 365 -9.05 18.15 4.16
CA LEU A 365 -9.04 17.84 2.72
C LEU A 365 -7.80 18.33 1.96
N ASP A 366 -7.24 19.46 2.40
CA ASP A 366 -6.15 20.16 1.71
C ASP A 366 -4.75 19.69 2.13
N LYS A 367 -4.66 18.75 3.07
CA LYS A 367 -3.38 18.28 3.63
C LYS A 367 -2.82 17.02 2.93
N LEU A 368 -3.60 16.23 2.21
CA LEU A 368 -3.19 14.94 1.62
C LEU A 368 -2.71 13.91 2.66
N VAL A 369 -3.39 13.80 3.80
CA VAL A 369 -2.96 12.92 4.89
C VAL A 369 -3.06 11.45 4.47
N ILE A 370 -1.93 10.76 4.31
CA ILE A 370 -1.86 9.31 4.07
C ILE A 370 -1.26 8.54 5.25
N ALA A 371 -0.71 9.27 6.23
CA ALA A 371 -0.13 8.72 7.45
C ALA A 371 -0.51 9.56 8.65
N ILE A 372 -0.85 8.92 9.77
CA ILE A 372 -1.17 9.56 11.03
C ILE A 372 -0.25 8.98 12.10
N PHE A 373 0.61 9.84 12.69
CA PHE A 373 1.41 9.44 13.84
C PHE A 373 0.59 9.67 15.12
N VAL A 374 0.43 8.63 15.90
CA VAL A 374 -0.39 8.62 17.13
C VAL A 374 0.52 8.43 18.33
N ASN A 375 0.49 9.38 19.25
CA ASN A 375 1.18 9.28 20.53
C ASN A 375 0.47 10.18 21.58
N ASP A 376 0.74 9.91 22.85
CA ASP A 376 0.38 10.80 23.96
C ASP A 376 1.38 11.95 24.00
N ASN A 377 0.96 13.12 23.50
CA ASN A 377 1.82 14.29 23.37
C ASN A 377 2.04 14.94 24.75
N GLY A 378 3.28 14.93 25.21
CA GLY A 378 3.65 15.35 26.56
C GLY A 378 3.70 14.19 27.57
N ALA A 379 3.36 12.96 27.17
CA ALA A 379 3.32 11.75 28.02
C ALA A 379 2.55 11.97 29.34
N ASP A 380 1.43 12.73 29.28
CA ASP A 380 0.67 13.17 30.46
C ASP A 380 -0.53 12.25 30.78
N GLY A 381 -0.75 11.20 29.97
CA GLY A 381 -1.84 10.23 30.14
C GLY A 381 -3.20 10.74 29.70
N LYS A 382 -3.25 11.81 28.87
CA LYS A 382 -4.47 12.39 28.35
C LYS A 382 -4.48 12.38 26.82
N SER A 383 -5.65 12.61 26.26
CA SER A 383 -5.86 12.70 24.83
C SER A 383 -6.51 14.02 24.46
N ASP A 384 -6.01 14.66 23.40
CA ASP A 384 -6.62 15.85 22.80
C ASP A 384 -6.69 15.73 21.28
N LEU A 385 -7.87 15.38 20.76
CA LEU A 385 -8.13 15.23 19.33
C LEU A 385 -8.73 16.50 18.69
N THR A 386 -8.74 17.62 19.40
CA THR A 386 -9.29 18.91 18.90
C THR A 386 -8.38 19.59 17.90
N ALA A 387 -7.08 19.29 17.94
CA ALA A 387 -6.07 19.80 17.00
C ALA A 387 -5.04 18.71 16.68
N PRO A 388 -4.37 18.79 15.53
CA PRO A 388 -3.28 17.86 15.22
C PRO A 388 -2.04 18.20 16.05
N ILE A 389 -1.18 17.22 16.33
CA ILE A 389 0.13 17.45 16.94
C ILE A 389 0.97 18.33 15.97
N PRO A 390 1.38 19.54 16.35
CA PRO A 390 1.94 20.54 15.43
C PRO A 390 3.18 20.06 14.68
N TYR A 391 4.07 19.29 15.35
CA TYR A 391 5.28 18.80 14.71
C TYR A 391 4.95 17.91 13.50
N PHE A 392 4.15 16.87 13.68
CA PHE A 392 3.83 15.93 12.59
C PHE A 392 2.98 16.58 11.51
N PHE A 393 2.15 17.56 11.87
CA PHE A 393 1.31 18.28 10.92
C PHE A 393 2.09 19.29 10.06
N SER A 394 3.11 19.95 10.60
CA SER A 394 3.80 21.06 9.93
C SER A 394 5.21 20.75 9.43
N ALA A 395 5.95 19.87 10.10
CA ALA A 395 7.33 19.55 9.72
C ALA A 395 7.43 18.81 8.37
N ILE A 396 6.42 18.01 8.05
CA ILE A 396 6.24 17.42 6.72
C ILE A 396 5.00 18.08 6.14
N SER A 397 5.21 19.00 5.19
CA SER A 397 4.16 19.86 4.64
C SER A 397 2.98 19.08 4.04
N PHE A 398 3.21 17.82 3.61
CA PHE A 398 2.23 16.93 3.00
C PHE A 398 2.33 15.55 3.63
N PHE A 399 1.26 14.74 3.48
CA PHE A 399 1.20 13.31 3.72
C PHE A 399 1.12 12.85 5.17
N ILE A 400 1.64 13.59 6.14
CA ILE A 400 1.66 13.17 7.55
C ILE A 400 0.88 14.15 8.41
N SER A 401 0.11 13.60 9.37
CA SER A 401 -0.53 14.32 10.47
C SER A 401 -0.20 13.65 11.80
N GLY A 402 -0.57 14.26 12.92
CA GLY A 402 -0.39 13.71 14.26
C GLY A 402 -1.68 13.74 15.05
N ALA A 403 -1.93 12.70 15.85
CA ALA A 403 -3.07 12.63 16.77
C ALA A 403 -2.58 12.42 18.18
N ASP A 404 -2.99 13.30 19.09
CA ASP A 404 -2.70 13.20 20.51
C ASP A 404 -3.70 12.25 21.17
N LEU A 405 -3.26 10.99 21.35
CA LEU A 405 -4.08 9.94 21.94
C LEU A 405 -3.26 9.09 22.89
N TYR A 406 -3.62 9.10 24.17
CA TYR A 406 -3.06 8.17 25.15
C TYR A 406 -3.61 6.76 24.95
N ILE A 407 -2.71 5.81 24.71
CA ILE A 407 -3.01 4.39 24.52
C ILE A 407 -2.21 3.61 25.58
N PRO A 408 -2.86 3.04 26.61
CA PRO A 408 -2.15 2.30 27.65
C PRO A 408 -1.39 1.10 27.10
N ALA A 409 -0.15 0.92 27.52
CA ALA A 409 0.72 -0.17 27.13
C ALA A 409 1.27 -0.98 28.31
N ALA A 410 1.83 -2.15 28.03
CA ALA A 410 2.51 -3.00 28.99
C ALA A 410 3.63 -3.82 28.34
N ASN A 411 4.65 -4.16 29.12
CA ASN A 411 5.71 -5.08 28.72
C ASN A 411 5.77 -6.28 29.70
N PRO A 412 5.48 -7.53 29.27
CA PRO A 412 4.97 -7.89 27.94
C PRO A 412 3.55 -7.34 27.67
N PRO A 413 3.13 -7.20 26.42
CA PRO A 413 1.78 -6.76 26.09
C PRO A 413 0.71 -7.62 26.76
N ASN A 414 -0.30 -6.97 27.35
CA ASN A 414 -1.38 -7.63 28.08
C ASN A 414 -2.78 -7.24 27.62
N GLY A 415 -2.86 -6.39 26.59
CA GLY A 415 -4.09 -5.89 25.99
C GLY A 415 -4.02 -5.86 24.47
N THR A 416 -5.18 -5.60 23.86
CA THR A 416 -5.36 -5.43 22.42
C THR A 416 -5.82 -4.02 22.11
N ILE A 417 -5.24 -3.41 21.10
CA ILE A 417 -5.63 -2.12 20.56
C ILE A 417 -6.39 -2.38 19.25
N PRO A 418 -7.73 -2.25 19.21
CA PRO A 418 -8.49 -2.35 17.97
C PRO A 418 -8.40 -1.04 17.17
N LEU A 419 -7.99 -1.17 15.90
CA LEU A 419 -8.04 -0.12 14.91
C LEU A 419 -9.12 -0.48 13.89
N VAL A 420 -10.06 0.45 13.65
CA VAL A 420 -11.21 0.21 12.77
C VAL A 420 -11.32 1.36 11.79
N LEU A 421 -11.24 1.05 10.50
CA LEU A 421 -11.42 2.00 9.40
C LEU A 421 -12.72 1.69 8.64
N ALA A 422 -13.68 2.60 8.70
CA ALA A 422 -14.78 2.67 7.75
C ALA A 422 -14.36 3.64 6.63
N PRO A 423 -14.03 3.13 5.42
CA PRO A 423 -13.45 3.96 4.38
C PRO A 423 -14.51 4.83 3.68
N ARG A 424 -14.14 6.05 3.28
CA ARG A 424 -14.97 6.87 2.39
C ARG A 424 -15.22 6.17 1.04
N GLY A 425 -16.34 6.47 0.43
CA GLY A 425 -16.74 5.84 -0.83
C GLY A 425 -17.36 4.45 -0.64
N GLY A 426 -17.59 4.03 0.60
CA GLY A 426 -18.19 2.75 0.94
C GLY A 426 -17.18 1.60 0.99
N GLY A 427 -17.69 0.38 1.06
CA GLY A 427 -16.90 -0.83 1.16
C GLY A 427 -16.91 -1.42 2.57
N LYS A 428 -16.22 -2.55 2.70
CA LYS A 428 -16.16 -3.29 3.97
C LYS A 428 -15.29 -2.56 4.98
N THR A 429 -15.79 -2.43 6.21
CA THR A 429 -14.98 -1.96 7.34
C THR A 429 -13.75 -2.84 7.53
N GLN A 430 -12.60 -2.22 7.64
CA GLN A 430 -11.32 -2.88 7.87
C GLN A 430 -10.99 -2.85 9.36
N VAL A 431 -10.55 -3.96 9.92
CA VAL A 431 -10.18 -4.08 11.33
C VAL A 431 -8.77 -4.66 11.42
N ILE A 432 -7.91 -4.00 12.17
CA ILE A 432 -6.59 -4.52 12.55
C ILE A 432 -6.48 -4.44 14.07
N ASN A 433 -6.17 -5.55 14.69
CA ASN A 433 -5.95 -5.64 16.12
C ASN A 433 -4.46 -5.83 16.39
N VAL A 434 -3.89 -5.03 17.29
CA VAL A 434 -2.47 -5.10 17.63
C VAL A 434 -2.29 -5.20 19.15
N PRO A 435 -1.25 -5.88 19.64
CA PRO A 435 -0.90 -5.87 21.07
C PRO A 435 -0.46 -4.48 21.51
N ASN A 436 -0.65 -4.16 22.78
CA ASN A 436 -0.30 -2.88 23.35
C ASN A 436 1.19 -2.81 23.77
N TRP A 437 2.08 -2.82 22.77
CA TRP A 437 3.53 -2.69 22.91
C TRP A 437 3.92 -1.35 23.56
N VAL A 438 4.93 -1.34 24.42
CA VAL A 438 5.47 -0.11 25.02
C VAL A 438 6.33 0.67 24.03
N CYS A 439 6.17 1.99 23.96
CA CYS A 439 6.87 2.79 22.95
C CYS A 439 8.34 3.12 23.26
N GLU A 440 8.88 2.74 24.43
CA GLU A 440 10.31 2.90 24.72
C GLU A 440 11.18 1.99 23.84
N GLU A 441 10.75 0.75 23.62
CA GLU A 441 11.52 -0.29 22.93
C GLU A 441 10.87 -0.69 21.60
N ASP A 442 9.57 -0.42 21.43
CA ASP A 442 8.76 -0.91 20.33
C ASP A 442 8.16 0.23 19.50
N ARG A 443 7.98 -0.02 18.23
CA ARG A 443 7.25 0.84 17.28
C ARG A 443 6.13 0.02 16.66
N ILE A 444 4.96 0.58 16.53
CA ILE A 444 3.83 -0.05 15.85
C ILE A 444 3.61 0.66 14.53
N SER A 445 3.51 -0.08 13.44
CA SER A 445 3.13 0.42 12.13
C SER A 445 1.94 -0.38 11.61
N VAL A 446 0.86 0.31 11.23
CA VAL A 446 -0.37 -0.32 10.76
C VAL A 446 -0.68 0.21 9.37
N GLN A 447 -0.87 -0.69 8.42
CA GLN A 447 -1.23 -0.33 7.05
C GLN A 447 -2.61 -0.88 6.67
N PHE A 448 -3.54 0.03 6.39
CA PHE A 448 -4.85 -0.29 5.84
C PHE A 448 -4.80 -0.40 4.32
N ASN A 449 -5.68 -1.22 3.74
CA ASN A 449 -5.84 -1.28 2.30
C ASN A 449 -6.41 0.03 1.76
N ASP A 450 -5.93 0.45 0.60
CA ASP A 450 -6.45 1.59 -0.18
C ASP A 450 -7.56 1.17 -1.16
N PHE A 451 -7.87 -0.12 -1.22
CA PHE A 451 -8.84 -0.71 -2.13
C PHE A 451 -9.98 -1.42 -1.39
N ILE A 452 -11.09 -1.57 -2.09
CA ILE A 452 -12.25 -2.35 -1.63
C ILE A 452 -12.03 -3.80 -2.02
N GLN A 453 -12.06 -4.71 -1.03
CA GLN A 453 -12.05 -6.14 -1.30
C GLN A 453 -13.38 -6.56 -1.95
N ALA A 454 -13.32 -7.39 -2.99
CA ALA A 454 -14.51 -8.05 -3.53
C ALA A 454 -15.14 -8.96 -2.45
N GLU A 455 -16.48 -8.99 -2.38
CA GLU A 455 -17.23 -9.89 -1.51
C GLU A 455 -17.00 -11.36 -1.89
#